data_45aa671010aab8662814c780196c6951
#
_entry.id   45aa671010aab8662814c780196c6951
#
_cell.length_a   1.000
_cell.length_b   1.000
_cell.length_c   1.000
_cell.angle_alpha   90.00
_cell.angle_beta   90.00
_cell.angle_gamma   90.00
#
_symmetry.space_group_name_H-M   'P 1'
#
loop_
_entity.id
_entity.type
_entity.pdbx_description
1 polymer ?
#
loop_
_entity_poly.entity_id
_entity_poly.type
_entity_poly.pdbx_seq_one_letter_code
_entity_poly.pdbx_strand_id
1 'polypeptide(L)'
;SGRGGALSDNRTREVAVKLRGAAYGDTTALHTQVAALRAERAELLDTYRGFEKKQFPDPTALRGNALHQYLVLRGGIRAEESTIDWLDEVTSGLKNTTQENR
;
A
#
# COMPACT_ATOMS: atom_id res chain seq x y z
N SER A 1 -10.00 14.35 3.24
CA SER A 1 -11.12 13.74 3.90
C SER A 1 -10.88 12.25 4.12
N GLY A 2 -11.57 11.67 5.07
CA GLY A 2 -11.45 10.27 5.41
C GLY A 2 -11.89 9.31 4.30
N ARG A 3 -12.56 9.81 3.29
CA ARG A 3 -13.08 8.98 2.20
C ARG A 3 -11.99 8.29 1.40
N GLY A 4 -10.89 8.99 1.11
CA GLY A 4 -9.78 8.38 0.38
C GLY A 4 -9.16 7.23 1.14
N GLY A 5 -8.95 7.42 2.44
CA GLY A 5 -8.43 6.36 3.31
C GLY A 5 -9.37 5.18 3.42
N ALA A 6 -10.68 5.43 3.56
CA ALA A 6 -11.67 4.37 3.66
C ALA A 6 -11.73 3.53 2.38
N LEU A 7 -11.66 4.17 1.21
CA LEU A 7 -11.64 3.47 -0.08
C LEU A 7 -10.41 2.59 -0.22
N SER A 8 -9.24 3.11 0.22
CA SER A 8 -7.99 2.35 0.18
C SER A 8 -8.07 1.11 1.07
N ASP A 9 -8.60 1.28 2.29
CA ASP A 9 -8.78 0.18 3.23
C ASP A 9 -9.74 -0.86 2.69
N ASN A 10 -10.83 -0.42 2.05
CA ASN A 10 -11.81 -1.32 1.45
C ASN A 10 -11.20 -2.14 0.33
N ARG A 11 -10.37 -1.54 -0.50
CA ARG A 11 -9.71 -2.25 -1.60
C ARG A 11 -8.71 -3.27 -1.08
N THR A 12 -7.98 -2.92 -0.02
CA THR A 12 -7.06 -3.85 0.63
C THR A 12 -7.81 -5.03 1.22
N ARG A 13 -8.94 -4.77 1.89
CA ARG A 13 -9.82 -5.82 2.42
C ARG A 13 -10.38 -6.70 1.31
N GLU A 14 -10.73 -6.10 0.20
CA GLU A 14 -11.26 -6.81 -0.96
C GLU A 14 -10.24 -7.81 -1.49
N VAL A 15 -8.98 -7.44 -1.56
CA VAL A 15 -7.90 -8.35 -1.95
C VAL A 15 -7.83 -9.51 -0.96
N ALA A 16 -7.87 -9.23 0.35
CA ALA A 16 -7.82 -10.27 1.38
C ALA A 16 -9.00 -11.25 1.26
N VAL A 17 -10.21 -10.72 1.02
CA VAL A 17 -11.39 -11.56 0.84
C VAL A 17 -11.25 -12.45 -0.40
N LYS A 18 -10.78 -11.89 -1.50
CA LYS A 18 -10.59 -12.64 -2.74
C LYS A 18 -9.51 -13.71 -2.62
N LEU A 19 -8.48 -13.44 -1.81
CA LEU A 19 -7.45 -14.45 -1.53
C LEU A 19 -8.05 -15.68 -0.86
N ARG A 20 -9.01 -15.50 0.05
CA ARG A 20 -9.67 -16.63 0.71
C ARG A 20 -10.41 -17.51 -0.27
N GLY A 21 -10.96 -16.92 -1.32
CA GLY A 21 -11.69 -17.65 -2.34
C GLY A 21 -10.85 -18.13 -3.52
N ALA A 22 -9.56 -17.78 -3.54
CA ALA A 22 -8.70 -18.05 -4.72
C ALA A 22 -8.50 -19.53 -5.00
N ALA A 23 -8.64 -20.38 -3.98
CA ALA A 23 -8.52 -21.84 -4.15
C ALA A 23 -9.61 -22.42 -5.05
N TYR A 24 -10.69 -21.68 -5.23
CA TYR A 24 -11.88 -22.14 -5.96
C TYR A 24 -12.01 -21.58 -7.37
N GLY A 25 -11.01 -20.82 -7.84
CA GLY A 25 -11.14 -20.18 -9.14
C GLY A 25 -9.83 -19.70 -9.72
N ASP A 26 -9.96 -19.01 -10.86
CA ASP A 26 -8.84 -18.43 -11.59
C ASP A 26 -8.29 -17.22 -10.83
N THR A 27 -6.99 -17.21 -10.62
CA THR A 27 -6.31 -16.12 -9.91
C THR A 27 -5.83 -15.01 -10.82
N THR A 28 -6.04 -15.10 -12.14
CA THR A 28 -5.56 -14.09 -13.10
C THR A 28 -6.12 -12.71 -12.81
N ALA A 29 -7.43 -12.61 -12.56
CA ALA A 29 -8.06 -11.33 -12.23
C ALA A 29 -7.52 -10.78 -10.93
N LEU A 30 -7.24 -11.64 -9.96
CA LEU A 30 -6.67 -11.22 -8.67
C LEU A 30 -5.26 -10.66 -8.86
N HIS A 31 -4.42 -11.30 -9.68
CA HIS A 31 -3.10 -10.78 -10.02
C HIS A 31 -3.19 -9.38 -10.60
N THR A 32 -4.13 -9.16 -11.53
CA THR A 32 -4.32 -7.86 -12.17
C THR A 32 -4.73 -6.80 -11.14
N GLN A 33 -5.66 -7.15 -10.25
CA GLN A 33 -6.12 -6.24 -9.21
C GLN A 33 -5.01 -5.87 -8.22
N VAL A 34 -4.23 -6.85 -7.82
CA VAL A 34 -3.10 -6.63 -6.90
C VAL A 34 -2.07 -5.71 -7.55
N ALA A 35 -1.72 -5.95 -8.81
CA ALA A 35 -0.76 -5.12 -9.52
C ALA A 35 -1.24 -3.68 -9.65
N ALA A 36 -2.53 -3.48 -9.96
CA ALA A 36 -3.11 -2.15 -10.09
C ALA A 36 -3.10 -1.41 -8.75
N LEU A 37 -3.49 -2.09 -7.68
CA LEU A 37 -3.51 -1.48 -6.34
C LEU A 37 -2.09 -1.13 -5.89
N ARG A 38 -1.14 -2.01 -6.14
CA ARG A 38 0.26 -1.75 -5.80
C ARG A 38 0.79 -0.51 -6.52
N ALA A 39 0.49 -0.37 -7.82
CA ALA A 39 0.90 0.80 -8.59
C ALA A 39 0.33 2.09 -8.01
N GLU A 40 -0.95 2.09 -7.62
CA GLU A 40 -1.57 3.25 -6.99
C GLU A 40 -0.93 3.61 -5.66
N ARG A 41 -0.63 2.59 -4.84
CA ARG A 41 0.02 2.82 -3.55
C ARG A 41 1.43 3.38 -3.74
N ALA A 42 2.16 2.88 -4.74
CA ALA A 42 3.50 3.37 -5.03
C ALA A 42 3.48 4.84 -5.47
N GLU A 43 2.51 5.24 -6.28
CA GLU A 43 2.36 6.64 -6.69
C GLU A 43 2.07 7.54 -5.48
N LEU A 44 1.19 7.09 -4.60
CA LEU A 44 0.84 7.85 -3.41
C LEU A 44 2.06 7.99 -2.48
N LEU A 45 2.83 6.90 -2.33
CA LEU A 45 4.05 6.92 -1.53
C LEU A 45 5.06 7.92 -2.10
N ASP A 46 5.24 7.95 -3.42
CA ASP A 46 6.13 8.92 -4.07
C ASP A 46 5.68 10.35 -3.80
N THR A 47 4.38 10.60 -3.84
CA THR A 47 3.80 11.91 -3.54
C THR A 47 4.13 12.31 -2.09
N TYR A 48 3.93 11.41 -1.14
CA TYR A 48 4.22 11.67 0.27
C TYR A 48 5.71 11.95 0.51
N ARG A 49 6.57 11.18 -0.15
CA ARG A 49 8.03 11.38 -0.03
C ARG A 49 8.46 12.71 -0.64
N GLY A 50 7.79 13.14 -1.72
CA GLY A 50 8.01 14.46 -2.29
C GLY A 50 7.67 15.56 -1.32
N PHE A 51 6.54 15.45 -0.61
CA PHE A 51 6.16 16.40 0.43
C PHE A 51 7.18 16.42 1.57
N GLU A 52 7.63 15.25 1.98
CA GLU A 52 8.62 15.12 3.04
C GLU A 52 9.88 15.91 2.72
N LYS A 53 10.42 15.72 1.53
CA LYS A 53 11.64 16.40 1.09
C LYS A 53 11.45 17.92 1.00
N LYS A 54 10.29 18.33 0.50
CA LYS A 54 10.00 19.73 0.22
C LYS A 54 9.69 20.53 1.48
N GLN A 55 8.87 19.96 2.36
CA GLN A 55 8.33 20.67 3.51
C GLN A 55 9.11 20.40 4.79
N PHE A 56 9.80 19.29 4.87
CA PHE A 56 10.51 18.88 6.09
C PHE A 56 11.94 18.44 5.79
N PRO A 57 12.76 19.34 5.20
CA PRO A 57 14.13 18.96 4.80
C PRO A 57 15.04 18.62 5.99
N ASP A 58 14.74 19.15 7.18
CA ASP A 58 15.52 18.86 8.39
C ASP A 58 14.58 18.45 9.52
N PRO A 59 14.19 17.15 9.57
CA PRO A 59 13.24 16.69 10.59
C PRO A 59 13.73 16.85 12.02
N THR A 60 15.04 16.86 12.23
CA THR A 60 15.60 16.97 13.59
C THR A 60 15.39 18.33 14.21
N ALA A 61 15.13 19.36 13.40
CA ALA A 61 14.89 20.72 13.85
C ALA A 61 13.43 21.03 14.14
N LEU A 62 12.52 20.11 13.83
CA LEU A 62 11.08 20.36 13.94
C LEU A 62 10.60 20.42 15.38
N ARG A 63 9.67 21.34 15.64
CA ARG A 63 9.05 21.55 16.96
C ARG A 63 7.57 21.91 16.76
N GLY A 64 6.78 21.69 17.80
CA GLY A 64 5.38 22.12 17.84
C GLY A 64 4.54 21.55 16.73
N ASN A 65 3.73 22.39 16.11
CA ASN A 65 2.79 21.95 15.08
C ASN A 65 3.48 21.35 13.86
N ALA A 66 4.61 21.89 13.46
CA ALA A 66 5.37 21.35 12.32
C ALA A 66 5.83 19.92 12.59
N LEU A 67 6.26 19.63 13.82
CA LEU A 67 6.61 18.28 14.20
C LEU A 67 5.40 17.35 14.13
N HIS A 68 4.25 17.79 14.61
CA HIS A 68 3.04 16.99 14.57
C HIS A 68 2.63 16.66 13.14
N GLN A 69 2.68 17.65 12.25
CA GLN A 69 2.37 17.45 10.84
C GLN A 69 3.34 16.46 10.18
N TYR A 70 4.61 16.59 10.50
CA TYR A 70 5.61 15.66 10.00
C TYR A 70 5.33 14.23 10.45
N LEU A 71 4.97 14.03 11.72
CA LEU A 71 4.69 12.69 12.23
C LEU A 71 3.45 12.07 11.58
N VAL A 72 2.44 12.89 11.29
CA VAL A 72 1.26 12.40 10.54
C VAL A 72 1.70 11.93 9.14
N LEU A 73 2.54 12.72 8.46
CA LEU A 73 3.06 12.34 7.14
C LEU A 73 3.86 11.04 7.22
N ARG A 74 4.71 10.90 8.25
CA ARG A 74 5.48 9.66 8.46
C ARG A 74 4.57 8.45 8.65
N GLY A 75 3.46 8.63 9.37
CA GLY A 75 2.47 7.56 9.52
C GLY A 75 1.89 7.14 8.18
N GLY A 76 1.56 8.10 7.33
CA GLY A 76 1.07 7.83 5.98
C GLY A 76 2.10 7.08 5.14
N ILE A 77 3.36 7.52 5.18
CA ILE A 77 4.44 6.87 4.45
C ILE A 77 4.60 5.40 4.90
N ARG A 78 4.63 5.18 6.21
CA ARG A 78 4.76 3.84 6.78
C ARG A 78 3.61 2.92 6.37
N ALA A 79 2.39 3.47 6.38
CA ALA A 79 1.21 2.70 5.99
C ALA A 79 1.28 2.27 4.53
N GLU A 80 1.71 3.16 3.63
CA GLU A 80 1.84 2.82 2.22
C GLU A 80 2.97 1.82 1.99
N GLU A 81 4.11 1.97 2.66
CA GLU A 81 5.21 1.02 2.56
C GLU A 81 4.76 -0.37 3.00
N SER A 82 4.05 -0.45 4.12
CA SER A 82 3.57 -1.73 4.65
C SER A 82 2.58 -2.40 3.68
N THR A 83 1.67 -1.61 3.10
CA THR A 83 0.70 -2.14 2.15
C THR A 83 1.39 -2.65 0.89
N ILE A 84 2.37 -1.92 0.36
CA ILE A 84 3.13 -2.32 -0.82
C ILE A 84 3.88 -3.62 -0.54
N ASP A 85 4.54 -3.72 0.61
CA ASP A 85 5.26 -4.93 0.99
C ASP A 85 4.35 -6.14 1.04
N TRP A 86 3.16 -5.97 1.61
CA TRP A 86 2.17 -7.05 1.65
C TRP A 86 1.67 -7.44 0.25
N LEU A 87 1.41 -6.45 -0.60
CA LEU A 87 0.98 -6.72 -1.98
C LEU A 87 2.06 -7.47 -2.76
N ASP A 88 3.33 -7.16 -2.51
CA ASP A 88 4.44 -7.89 -3.13
C ASP A 88 4.49 -9.33 -2.62
N GLU A 89 4.23 -9.54 -1.34
CA GLU A 89 4.11 -10.88 -0.76
C GLU A 89 2.98 -11.68 -1.43
N VAL A 90 1.83 -11.03 -1.61
CA VAL A 90 0.68 -11.66 -2.27
C VAL A 90 1.05 -12.08 -3.69
N THR A 91 1.69 -11.17 -4.43
CA THR A 91 2.11 -11.45 -5.81
C THR A 91 3.04 -12.66 -5.86
N SER A 92 4.04 -12.69 -4.97
CA SER A 92 4.98 -13.81 -4.91
C SER A 92 4.28 -15.11 -4.55
N GLY A 93 3.38 -15.05 -3.57
CA GLY A 93 2.63 -16.23 -3.14
C GLY A 93 1.75 -16.80 -4.24
N LEU A 94 1.07 -15.94 -4.98
CA LEU A 94 0.23 -16.36 -6.09
C LEU A 94 1.03 -17.01 -7.22
N LYS A 95 2.21 -16.47 -7.51
CA LYS A 95 3.12 -17.05 -8.51
C LYS A 95 3.60 -18.43 -8.09
N ASN A 96 3.99 -18.58 -6.84
CA ASN A 96 4.48 -19.85 -6.32
C ASN A 96 3.39 -20.92 -6.38
N THR A 97 2.16 -20.56 -6.00
CA THR A 97 1.02 -21.48 -6.08
C THR A 97 0.76 -21.93 -7.51
N THR A 98 0.83 -21.01 -8.45
CA THR A 98 0.65 -21.33 -9.88
C THR A 98 1.73 -22.28 -10.37
N GLN A 99 2.98 -22.08 -9.94
CA GLN A 99 4.08 -22.95 -10.33
C GLN A 99 3.94 -24.35 -9.73
N GLU A 100 3.48 -24.45 -8.49
CA GLU A 100 3.30 -25.72 -7.81
C GLU A 100 2.20 -26.58 -8.46
N ASN A 101 1.21 -25.94 -9.05
CA ASN A 101 0.09 -26.62 -9.68
C ASN A 101 0.42 -27.22 -11.05
N ARG A 102 1.62 -27.09 -11.50
CA ARG A 102 2.10 -27.74 -12.71
C ARG A 102 2.61 -29.14 -12.39
#